data_9d7862e37d154ecf3a87410b204df500
#
_entry.id   9d7862e37d154ecf3a87410b204df500
#
_cell.length_a   1.000
_cell.length_b   1.000
_cell.length_c   1.000
_cell.angle_alpha   90.00
_cell.angle_beta   90.00
_cell.angle_gamma   90.00
#
_symmetry.space_group_name_H-M   'P 1'
#
loop_
_entity.id
_entity.type
_entity.pdbx_description
1 polymer ?
#
loop_
_entity_poly.entity_id
_entity_poly.type
_entity_poly.pdbx_seq_one_letter_code
_entity_poly.pdbx_strand_id
1 'polypeptide(L)'
;MRTKSSALLLLAVLLLLGSCREHDKYFDEAKPPAITAKEFATGLAGPLGLAVDPKGHVWVTEVGTGHNDGKVSVITPNGKVYPVITQFASVISPEGLAAGLGHLVYKDGVLYILNGVDGKLYLADVSSFKPGDAPRPASELRSEDIATFVIAYPFEVDTEFSNLYNLAFGPDGGLYIADAGANAVIRRSPSGQLSVLAAIPGIPNPTPGGTAPIDAVPTGIVYDGEKFLVSTLTGFPFPEGKARIYQVSKEGLVSVYRDGFTALVDIALGPDNRPVVLQFAAPGPQGFAPSSGRITRSTTSQNTVLLEGLNLPAGIARRSLRSYYVTSLADGKVLRVE
;
A
#
# COMPACT_ATOMS: atom_id res chain seq x y z
N MET A 1 -5.77 -50.84 -45.46
CA MET A 1 -5.39 -49.40 -45.62
C MET A 1 -6.18 -48.58 -44.62
N ARG A 2 -5.72 -48.39 -43.38
CA ARG A 2 -6.25 -47.44 -42.39
C ARG A 2 -5.35 -47.47 -41.14
N THR A 3 -4.21 -46.77 -41.15
CA THR A 3 -3.39 -46.53 -39.94
C THR A 3 -2.34 -45.43 -40.12
N LYS A 4 -2.60 -44.37 -40.89
CA LYS A 4 -1.63 -43.25 -41.04
C LYS A 4 -2.16 -41.89 -40.65
N SER A 5 -3.44 -41.74 -40.22
CA SER A 5 -4.02 -40.40 -39.89
C SER A 5 -3.97 -40.05 -38.40
N SER A 6 -3.75 -40.98 -37.48
CA SER A 6 -3.82 -40.69 -36.04
C SER A 6 -2.49 -40.19 -35.45
N ALA A 7 -1.36 -40.43 -36.10
CA ALA A 7 -0.05 -39.96 -35.61
C ALA A 7 0.24 -38.49 -35.89
N LEU A 8 -0.35 -37.92 -36.94
CA LEU A 8 -0.16 -36.49 -37.26
C LEU A 8 -0.98 -35.54 -36.38
N LEU A 9 -2.14 -35.97 -35.84
CA LEU A 9 -2.94 -35.16 -34.96
C LEU A 9 -2.33 -35.05 -33.54
N LEU A 10 -1.64 -36.09 -33.06
CA LEU A 10 -0.97 -36.05 -31.76
C LEU A 10 0.28 -35.14 -31.75
N LEU A 11 0.98 -35.01 -32.86
CA LEU A 11 2.16 -34.18 -32.99
C LEU A 11 1.81 -32.68 -33.04
N ALA A 12 0.64 -32.31 -33.61
CA ALA A 12 0.16 -30.93 -33.65
C ALA A 12 -0.32 -30.39 -32.29
N VAL A 13 -0.87 -31.26 -31.43
CA VAL A 13 -1.32 -30.87 -30.08
C VAL A 13 -0.14 -30.68 -29.11
N LEU A 14 0.94 -31.41 -29.27
CA LEU A 14 2.17 -31.28 -28.47
C LEU A 14 2.96 -29.98 -28.78
N LEU A 15 2.83 -29.45 -30.00
CA LEU A 15 3.48 -28.18 -30.38
C LEU A 15 2.74 -26.93 -29.88
N LEU A 16 1.45 -27.03 -29.52
CA LEU A 16 0.66 -25.92 -28.97
C LEU A 16 0.86 -25.75 -27.47
N LEU A 17 1.35 -26.76 -26.75
CA LEU A 17 1.58 -26.65 -25.29
C LEU A 17 2.97 -26.12 -24.93
N GLY A 18 3.89 -25.99 -25.89
CA GLY A 18 5.22 -25.43 -25.70
C GLY A 18 5.29 -23.89 -25.82
N SER A 19 4.28 -23.26 -26.45
CA SER A 19 4.31 -21.82 -26.77
C SER A 19 4.00 -20.88 -25.60
N CYS A 20 3.39 -21.37 -24.51
CA CYS A 20 3.05 -20.51 -23.38
C CYS A 20 4.21 -20.25 -22.40
N ARG A 21 5.30 -21.01 -22.44
CA ARG A 21 6.44 -20.82 -21.52
C ARG A 21 7.52 -19.86 -22.02
N GLU A 22 7.58 -19.58 -23.31
CA GLU A 22 8.55 -18.62 -23.85
C GLU A 22 8.05 -17.18 -23.84
N HIS A 23 6.73 -16.95 -23.78
CA HIS A 23 6.18 -15.60 -23.76
C HIS A 23 6.47 -14.87 -22.43
N ASP A 24 6.54 -15.58 -21.31
CA ASP A 24 6.86 -14.98 -20.00
C ASP A 24 8.32 -14.51 -19.89
N LYS A 25 9.25 -15.17 -20.57
CA LYS A 25 10.67 -14.78 -20.55
C LYS A 25 10.94 -13.48 -21.31
N TYR A 26 10.22 -13.22 -22.39
CA TYR A 26 10.41 -12.02 -23.22
C TYR A 26 9.91 -10.73 -22.53
N PHE A 27 8.92 -10.82 -21.65
CA PHE A 27 8.43 -9.67 -20.87
C PHE A 27 9.27 -9.38 -19.62
N ASP A 28 10.05 -10.34 -19.13
CA ASP A 28 10.90 -10.20 -17.95
C ASP A 28 12.20 -9.42 -18.22
N GLU A 29 12.67 -9.37 -19.44
CA GLU A 29 13.94 -8.75 -19.82
C GLU A 29 13.81 -7.33 -20.39
N ALA A 30 12.62 -6.91 -20.80
CA ALA A 30 12.44 -5.56 -21.31
C ALA A 30 12.49 -4.56 -20.15
N LYS A 31 13.53 -3.70 -20.10
CA LYS A 31 13.59 -2.57 -19.17
C LYS A 31 12.31 -1.73 -19.35
N PRO A 32 11.49 -1.59 -18.30
CA PRO A 32 10.29 -0.77 -18.41
C PRO A 32 10.67 0.65 -18.83
N PRO A 33 9.86 1.33 -19.65
CA PRO A 33 10.14 2.70 -20.07
C PRO A 33 10.26 3.60 -18.82
N ALA A 34 11.18 4.54 -18.86
CA ALA A 34 11.31 5.57 -17.84
C ALA A 34 9.99 6.35 -17.75
N ILE A 35 9.55 6.59 -16.53
CA ILE A 35 8.35 7.37 -16.22
C ILE A 35 8.75 8.71 -15.63
N THR A 36 7.89 9.72 -15.77
CA THR A 36 8.12 11.07 -15.24
C THR A 36 7.00 11.46 -14.28
N ALA A 37 7.32 12.30 -13.31
CA ALA A 37 6.33 12.87 -12.40
C ALA A 37 5.99 14.31 -12.79
N LYS A 38 4.68 14.62 -12.76
CA LYS A 38 4.14 15.97 -12.93
C LYS A 38 3.20 16.28 -11.77
N GLU A 39 3.20 17.50 -11.32
CA GLU A 39 2.24 17.99 -10.34
C GLU A 39 0.81 17.84 -10.86
N PHE A 40 -0.07 17.23 -10.06
CA PHE A 40 -1.47 17.02 -10.37
C PHE A 40 -2.39 17.87 -9.49
N ALA A 41 -2.11 17.92 -8.18
CA ALA A 41 -2.82 18.74 -7.21
C ALA A 41 -1.91 19.16 -6.06
N THR A 42 -2.19 20.31 -5.46
CA THR A 42 -1.41 20.95 -4.39
C THR A 42 -2.30 21.47 -3.27
N GLY A 43 -1.69 21.95 -2.18
CA GLY A 43 -2.40 22.54 -1.05
C GLY A 43 -3.02 21.52 -0.11
N LEU A 44 -2.50 20.30 -0.09
CA LEU A 44 -2.89 19.23 0.82
C LEU A 44 -2.07 19.29 2.11
N ALA A 45 -2.70 18.97 3.24
CA ALA A 45 -2.07 19.00 4.56
C ALA A 45 -1.58 17.58 4.95
N GLY A 46 -0.36 17.23 4.53
CA GLY A 46 0.22 15.91 4.78
C GLY A 46 -0.54 14.78 4.07
N PRO A 47 -0.60 14.77 2.71
CA PRO A 47 -1.30 13.72 1.98
C PRO A 47 -0.57 12.38 2.13
N LEU A 48 -1.31 11.32 2.53
CA LEU A 48 -0.74 10.01 2.81
C LEU A 48 -1.28 8.95 1.84
N GLY A 49 -2.44 8.36 2.13
CA GLY A 49 -3.05 7.34 1.31
C GLY A 49 -3.89 7.91 0.16
N LEU A 50 -4.05 7.15 -0.92
CA LEU A 50 -4.91 7.55 -2.03
C LEU A 50 -5.58 6.37 -2.73
N ALA A 51 -6.78 6.60 -3.27
CA ALA A 51 -7.52 5.65 -4.09
C ALA A 51 -8.14 6.35 -5.30
N VAL A 52 -8.30 5.62 -6.39
CA VAL A 52 -8.91 6.15 -7.63
C VAL A 52 -10.27 5.48 -7.83
N ASP A 53 -11.31 6.27 -8.05
CA ASP A 53 -12.64 5.76 -8.36
C ASP A 53 -12.84 5.56 -9.89
N PRO A 54 -13.90 4.84 -10.31
CA PRO A 54 -14.18 4.61 -11.72
C PRO A 54 -14.45 5.89 -12.55
N LYS A 55 -14.76 7.01 -11.90
CA LYS A 55 -14.94 8.32 -12.55
C LYS A 55 -13.63 9.07 -12.74
N GLY A 56 -12.52 8.51 -12.20
CA GLY A 56 -11.19 9.12 -12.25
C GLY A 56 -10.96 10.19 -11.19
N HIS A 57 -11.80 10.28 -10.16
CA HIS A 57 -11.49 11.06 -8.98
C HIS A 57 -10.42 10.36 -8.15
N VAL A 58 -9.56 11.15 -7.53
CA VAL A 58 -8.54 10.67 -6.59
C VAL A 58 -8.96 11.08 -5.18
N TRP A 59 -9.25 10.09 -4.35
CA TRP A 59 -9.57 10.24 -2.95
C TRP A 59 -8.27 10.19 -2.15
N VAL A 60 -8.03 11.16 -1.27
CA VAL A 60 -6.75 11.32 -0.56
C VAL A 60 -7.01 11.50 0.93
N THR A 61 -6.30 10.75 1.77
CA THR A 61 -6.20 11.01 3.20
C THR A 61 -5.13 12.07 3.46
N GLU A 62 -5.45 13.02 4.33
CA GLU A 62 -4.55 14.06 4.80
C GLU A 62 -4.45 13.95 6.32
N VAL A 63 -3.23 13.76 6.85
CA VAL A 63 -3.02 13.61 8.29
C VAL A 63 -3.29 14.92 9.06
N GLY A 64 -3.29 16.07 8.36
CA GLY A 64 -3.47 17.37 8.96
C GLY A 64 -2.21 17.88 9.67
N THR A 65 -2.42 18.69 10.71
CA THR A 65 -1.34 19.31 11.50
C THR A 65 -1.13 18.63 12.87
N GLY A 66 -1.88 17.55 13.15
CA GLY A 66 -1.82 16.85 14.44
C GLY A 66 -2.70 17.45 15.53
N HIS A 67 -3.73 18.23 15.16
CA HIS A 67 -4.65 18.88 16.08
C HIS A 67 -6.11 18.47 15.83
N ASN A 68 -6.35 17.18 15.57
CA ASN A 68 -7.67 16.61 15.21
C ASN A 68 -8.26 17.25 13.95
N ASP A 69 -7.43 17.59 13.00
CA ASP A 69 -7.75 18.25 11.75
C ASP A 69 -7.48 17.37 10.50
N GLY A 70 -7.27 16.06 10.72
CA GLY A 70 -7.20 15.09 9.66
C GLY A 70 -8.44 15.15 8.75
N LYS A 71 -8.29 14.92 7.46
CA LYS A 71 -9.38 14.97 6.50
C LYS A 71 -9.21 14.02 5.31
N VAL A 72 -10.31 13.73 4.63
CA VAL A 72 -10.32 13.12 3.31
C VAL A 72 -10.76 14.17 2.31
N SER A 73 -9.96 14.34 1.28
CA SER A 73 -10.26 15.20 0.13
C SER A 73 -10.46 14.38 -1.14
N VAL A 74 -11.26 14.92 -2.07
CA VAL A 74 -11.37 14.40 -3.44
C VAL A 74 -10.69 15.36 -4.40
N ILE A 75 -9.89 14.82 -5.32
CA ILE A 75 -9.28 15.55 -6.42
C ILE A 75 -9.99 15.13 -7.70
N THR A 76 -10.58 16.09 -8.39
CA THR A 76 -11.27 15.84 -9.66
C THR A 76 -10.26 15.55 -10.79
N PRO A 77 -10.67 14.96 -11.93
CA PRO A 77 -9.77 14.65 -13.04
C PRO A 77 -9.01 15.85 -13.61
N ASN A 78 -9.48 17.09 -13.35
CA ASN A 78 -8.80 18.34 -13.72
C ASN A 78 -7.93 18.93 -12.60
N GLY A 79 -7.66 18.18 -11.51
CA GLY A 79 -6.74 18.57 -10.44
C GLY A 79 -7.33 19.48 -9.36
N LYS A 80 -8.63 19.78 -9.36
CA LYS A 80 -9.26 20.58 -8.29
C LYS A 80 -9.50 19.75 -7.04
N VAL A 81 -9.12 20.28 -5.88
CA VAL A 81 -9.23 19.64 -4.57
C VAL A 81 -10.48 20.13 -3.85
N TYR A 82 -11.24 19.22 -3.25
CA TYR A 82 -12.42 19.54 -2.42
C TYR A 82 -12.38 18.67 -1.15
N PRO A 83 -12.51 19.26 0.03
CA PRO A 83 -12.66 18.50 1.28
C PRO A 83 -14.01 17.77 1.28
N VAL A 84 -14.02 16.55 1.80
CA VAL A 84 -15.21 15.67 1.83
C VAL A 84 -15.57 15.28 3.26
N ILE A 85 -14.58 14.86 4.03
CA ILE A 85 -14.74 14.47 5.43
C ILE A 85 -13.63 15.15 6.22
N THR A 86 -13.98 15.72 7.35
CA THR A 86 -13.05 16.53 8.17
C THR A 86 -13.06 16.06 9.63
N GLN A 87 -12.16 16.61 10.42
CA GLN A 87 -12.10 16.38 11.88
C GLN A 87 -11.82 14.91 12.26
N PHE A 88 -10.99 14.22 11.49
CA PHE A 88 -10.43 12.96 11.95
C PHE A 88 -9.41 13.21 13.07
N ALA A 89 -9.32 12.26 13.99
CA ALA A 89 -8.31 12.29 15.02
C ALA A 89 -6.91 12.38 14.40
N SER A 90 -6.12 13.32 14.88
CA SER A 90 -4.70 13.46 14.55
C SER A 90 -3.94 14.04 15.73
N VAL A 91 -2.70 13.66 15.90
CA VAL A 91 -1.81 14.07 17.00
C VAL A 91 -0.43 14.40 16.48
N ILE A 92 0.36 15.10 17.26
CA ILE A 92 1.81 15.17 17.07
C ILE A 92 2.42 13.96 17.76
N SER A 93 3.14 13.12 16.98
CA SER A 93 3.85 11.96 17.51
C SER A 93 5.04 12.38 18.40
N PRO A 94 5.61 11.46 19.19
CA PRO A 94 6.81 11.75 19.98
C PRO A 94 8.01 12.25 19.14
N GLU A 95 8.05 11.88 17.86
CA GLU A 95 9.07 12.32 16.90
C GLU A 95 8.79 13.72 16.33
N GLY A 96 7.70 14.38 16.75
CA GLY A 96 7.32 15.72 16.30
C GLY A 96 6.62 15.75 14.93
N LEU A 97 6.15 14.62 14.44
CA LEU A 97 5.44 14.52 13.16
C LEU A 97 3.93 14.39 13.37
N ALA A 98 3.13 14.96 12.47
CA ALA A 98 1.69 14.74 12.49
C ALA A 98 1.38 13.27 12.14
N ALA A 99 0.54 12.62 12.93
CA ALA A 99 0.03 11.28 12.76
C ALA A 99 -1.50 11.27 12.86
N GLY A 100 -2.16 10.34 12.19
CA GLY A 100 -3.63 10.27 12.17
C GLY A 100 -4.12 9.25 11.15
N LEU A 101 -4.72 9.74 10.07
CA LEU A 101 -5.21 8.90 8.98
C LEU A 101 -4.09 8.07 8.34
N GLY A 102 -4.36 6.78 8.13
CA GLY A 102 -3.63 5.88 7.28
C GLY A 102 -4.13 5.94 5.83
N HIS A 103 -4.09 4.79 5.15
CA HIS A 103 -4.59 4.65 3.78
C HIS A 103 -6.11 4.47 3.73
N LEU A 104 -6.64 4.56 2.52
CA LEU A 104 -8.04 4.31 2.22
C LEU A 104 -8.17 3.46 0.94
N VAL A 105 -9.31 2.77 0.81
CA VAL A 105 -9.72 2.14 -0.46
C VAL A 105 -11.15 2.55 -0.81
N TYR A 106 -11.41 2.64 -2.11
CA TYR A 106 -12.75 2.89 -2.65
C TYR A 106 -13.35 1.60 -3.20
N LYS A 107 -14.59 1.32 -2.86
CA LYS A 107 -15.36 0.23 -3.47
C LYS A 107 -16.84 0.56 -3.52
N ASP A 108 -17.43 0.49 -4.71
CA ASP A 108 -18.88 0.59 -4.94
C ASP A 108 -19.55 1.81 -4.26
N GLY A 109 -18.90 2.99 -4.32
CA GLY A 109 -19.41 4.23 -3.73
C GLY A 109 -19.06 4.42 -2.26
N VAL A 110 -18.32 3.50 -1.65
CA VAL A 110 -17.92 3.58 -0.23
C VAL A 110 -16.40 3.72 -0.12
N LEU A 111 -15.97 4.64 0.72
CA LEU A 111 -14.59 4.73 1.19
C LEU A 111 -14.47 3.95 2.51
N TYR A 112 -13.43 3.12 2.57
CA TYR A 112 -12.97 2.45 3.77
C TYR A 112 -11.66 3.12 4.18
N ILE A 113 -11.65 3.78 5.32
CA ILE A 113 -10.61 4.72 5.72
C ILE A 113 -10.03 4.27 7.05
N LEU A 114 -8.70 4.09 7.13
CA LEU A 114 -8.02 3.77 8.37
C LEU A 114 -7.57 5.03 9.09
N ASN A 115 -7.62 4.98 10.42
CA ASN A 115 -6.94 5.95 11.27
C ASN A 115 -6.12 5.18 12.32
N GLY A 116 -4.80 5.34 12.26
CA GLY A 116 -3.89 4.64 13.15
C GLY A 116 -3.85 5.21 14.57
N VAL A 117 -4.22 6.49 14.75
CA VAL A 117 -4.19 7.15 16.05
C VAL A 117 -5.35 6.71 16.95
N ASP A 118 -6.56 6.62 16.41
CA ASP A 118 -7.73 6.16 17.19
C ASP A 118 -8.06 4.67 16.95
N GLY A 119 -7.26 3.99 16.11
CA GLY A 119 -7.34 2.54 15.90
C GLY A 119 -8.61 2.08 15.18
N LYS A 120 -9.21 2.93 14.34
CA LYS A 120 -10.51 2.68 13.72
C LYS A 120 -10.47 2.55 12.22
N LEU A 121 -11.40 1.74 11.72
CA LEU A 121 -11.85 1.71 10.34
C LEU A 121 -13.13 2.53 10.22
N TYR A 122 -13.12 3.57 9.38
CA TYR A 122 -14.30 4.38 9.06
C TYR A 122 -14.88 3.99 7.71
N LEU A 123 -16.21 4.01 7.60
CA LEU A 123 -16.96 3.72 6.38
C LEU A 123 -17.75 4.95 5.96
N ALA A 124 -17.46 5.45 4.77
CA ALA A 124 -18.10 6.66 4.24
C ALA A 124 -18.75 6.38 2.89
N ASP A 125 -20.10 6.42 2.85
CA ASP A 125 -20.82 6.45 1.57
C ASP A 125 -20.59 7.82 0.90
N VAL A 126 -19.98 7.79 -0.29
CA VAL A 126 -19.68 8.94 -1.14
C VAL A 126 -20.33 8.82 -2.51
N SER A 127 -21.23 7.88 -2.69
CA SER A 127 -21.90 7.60 -3.97
C SER A 127 -22.69 8.80 -4.52
N SER A 128 -23.29 9.59 -3.62
CA SER A 128 -24.05 10.80 -3.94
C SER A 128 -23.25 12.11 -3.85
N PHE A 129 -22.00 12.05 -3.36
CA PHE A 129 -21.17 13.25 -3.17
C PHE A 129 -20.82 13.90 -4.50
N LYS A 130 -20.93 15.23 -4.54
CA LYS A 130 -20.52 16.06 -5.68
C LYS A 130 -19.39 17.01 -5.23
N PRO A 131 -18.32 17.15 -6.05
CA PRO A 131 -17.27 18.12 -5.76
C PRO A 131 -17.83 19.52 -5.55
N GLY A 132 -17.61 20.10 -4.34
CA GLY A 132 -18.17 21.37 -3.90
C GLY A 132 -19.30 21.25 -2.89
N ASP A 133 -19.81 20.06 -2.61
CA ASP A 133 -20.72 19.84 -1.47
C ASP A 133 -20.00 20.18 -0.16
N ALA A 134 -20.76 20.59 0.86
CA ALA A 134 -20.21 20.84 2.19
C ALA A 134 -19.58 19.55 2.77
N PRO A 135 -18.38 19.62 3.35
CA PRO A 135 -17.78 18.47 4.01
C PRO A 135 -18.55 18.12 5.30
N ARG A 136 -18.52 16.84 5.67
CA ARG A 136 -19.10 16.35 6.93
C ARG A 136 -17.99 15.94 7.91
N PRO A 137 -18.24 16.03 9.23
CA PRO A 137 -17.26 15.60 10.23
C PRO A 137 -17.18 14.06 10.31
N ALA A 138 -16.00 13.55 10.66
CA ALA A 138 -15.75 12.12 10.83
C ALA A 138 -16.64 11.47 11.91
N SER A 139 -17.10 12.25 12.89
CA SER A 139 -18.01 11.80 13.95
C SER A 139 -19.39 11.35 13.46
N GLU A 140 -19.78 11.74 12.25
CA GLU A 140 -21.02 11.27 11.60
C GLU A 140 -20.88 9.95 10.85
N LEU A 141 -19.65 9.43 10.73
CA LEU A 141 -19.39 8.20 10.01
C LEU A 141 -19.61 6.97 10.91
N ARG A 142 -20.05 5.88 10.30
CA ARG A 142 -19.90 4.56 10.91
C ARG A 142 -18.42 4.25 11.06
N SER A 143 -18.02 3.78 12.26
CA SER A 143 -16.67 3.33 12.52
C SER A 143 -16.65 1.99 13.25
N GLU A 144 -15.55 1.26 13.12
CA GLU A 144 -15.30 -0.02 13.76
C GLU A 144 -13.94 0.06 14.47
N ASP A 145 -13.92 -0.28 15.76
CA ASP A 145 -12.69 -0.36 16.55
C ASP A 145 -11.94 -1.65 16.20
N ILE A 146 -10.79 -1.50 15.59
CA ILE A 146 -9.92 -2.62 15.19
C ILE A 146 -8.77 -2.78 16.21
N ALA A 147 -8.25 -1.67 16.72
CA ALA A 147 -7.07 -1.70 17.58
C ALA A 147 -7.30 -2.46 18.90
N THR A 148 -8.49 -2.36 19.50
CA THR A 148 -8.81 -3.12 20.71
C THR A 148 -8.68 -4.63 20.48
N PHE A 149 -9.11 -5.14 19.33
CA PHE A 149 -8.92 -6.55 18.97
C PHE A 149 -7.42 -6.88 18.79
N VAL A 150 -6.68 -6.02 18.10
CA VAL A 150 -5.25 -6.25 17.81
C VAL A 150 -4.43 -6.28 19.10
N ILE A 151 -4.61 -5.30 19.98
CA ILE A 151 -3.89 -5.18 21.26
C ILE A 151 -4.22 -6.36 22.20
N ALA A 152 -5.45 -6.88 22.14
CA ALA A 152 -5.84 -8.03 22.97
C ALA A 152 -5.41 -9.39 22.39
N TYR A 153 -4.88 -9.43 21.14
CA TYR A 153 -4.50 -10.68 20.51
C TYR A 153 -3.12 -11.15 21.04
N PRO A 154 -2.98 -12.43 21.48
CA PRO A 154 -1.75 -12.94 22.04
C PRO A 154 -0.71 -13.25 20.95
N PHE A 155 -0.05 -12.25 20.42
CA PHE A 155 1.06 -12.44 19.49
C PHE A 155 2.25 -13.13 20.19
N GLU A 156 2.99 -13.97 19.46
CA GLU A 156 4.23 -14.57 19.97
C GLU A 156 5.28 -13.49 20.31
N VAL A 157 5.37 -12.47 19.45
CA VAL A 157 6.13 -11.24 19.71
C VAL A 157 5.12 -10.10 19.76
N ASP A 158 4.75 -9.70 20.97
CA ASP A 158 3.78 -8.66 21.21
C ASP A 158 4.45 -7.30 21.33
N THR A 159 4.01 -6.34 20.50
CA THR A 159 4.49 -4.96 20.56
C THR A 159 3.62 -4.08 21.46
N GLU A 160 2.50 -4.62 21.98
CA GLU A 160 1.49 -3.89 22.76
C GLU A 160 0.96 -2.62 22.06
N PHE A 161 1.09 -2.58 20.73
CA PHE A 161 0.79 -1.40 19.91
C PHE A 161 0.10 -1.78 18.61
N SER A 162 -0.85 -0.96 18.19
CA SER A 162 -1.53 -1.07 16.88
C SER A 162 -1.42 0.24 16.13
N ASN A 163 -1.10 0.17 14.85
CA ASN A 163 -1.11 1.30 13.94
C ASN A 163 -1.67 0.85 12.58
N LEU A 164 -2.97 1.02 12.42
CA LEU A 164 -3.69 0.67 11.18
C LEU A 164 -3.20 1.55 10.03
N TYR A 165 -2.39 1.00 9.13
CA TYR A 165 -1.69 1.82 8.14
C TYR A 165 -2.29 1.71 6.74
N ASN A 166 -2.43 0.49 6.20
CA ASN A 166 -2.88 0.26 4.82
C ASN A 166 -3.87 -0.89 4.74
N LEU A 167 -4.66 -0.95 3.66
CA LEU A 167 -5.68 -1.98 3.51
C LEU A 167 -5.92 -2.35 2.04
N ALA A 168 -6.37 -3.59 1.82
CA ALA A 168 -6.80 -4.08 0.52
C ALA A 168 -8.02 -5.00 0.65
N PHE A 169 -8.83 -5.09 -0.40
CA PHE A 169 -9.84 -6.14 -0.49
C PHE A 169 -9.21 -7.47 -0.86
N GLY A 170 -9.66 -8.54 -0.22
CA GLY A 170 -9.28 -9.91 -0.55
C GLY A 170 -10.32 -10.63 -1.41
N PRO A 171 -10.04 -11.91 -1.75
CA PRO A 171 -10.87 -12.71 -2.65
C PRO A 171 -12.25 -13.07 -2.08
N ASP A 172 -12.38 -13.04 -0.76
CA ASP A 172 -13.63 -13.29 -0.02
C ASP A 172 -14.50 -12.04 0.17
N GLY A 173 -14.09 -10.90 -0.40
CA GLY A 173 -14.72 -9.60 -0.22
C GLY A 173 -14.45 -8.95 1.14
N GLY A 174 -13.64 -9.58 2.00
CA GLY A 174 -13.16 -9.00 3.25
C GLY A 174 -12.07 -7.96 3.04
N LEU A 175 -11.80 -7.17 4.08
CA LEU A 175 -10.67 -6.25 4.13
C LEU A 175 -9.50 -6.92 4.84
N TYR A 176 -8.31 -6.66 4.32
CA TYR A 176 -7.04 -7.10 4.88
C TYR A 176 -6.22 -5.86 5.18
N ILE A 177 -5.86 -5.69 6.44
CA ILE A 177 -5.26 -4.48 6.98
C ILE A 177 -3.82 -4.78 7.38
N ALA A 178 -2.86 -4.03 6.85
CA ALA A 178 -1.49 -4.01 7.33
C ALA A 178 -1.44 -3.13 8.58
N ASP A 179 -1.21 -3.76 9.72
CA ASP A 179 -1.00 -3.08 10.99
C ASP A 179 0.50 -2.91 11.23
N ALA A 180 0.97 -1.68 11.08
CA ALA A 180 2.38 -1.34 11.19
C ALA A 180 2.91 -1.44 12.63
N GLY A 181 2.05 -1.24 13.63
CA GLY A 181 2.39 -1.36 15.05
C GLY A 181 2.50 -2.81 15.49
N ALA A 182 1.53 -3.64 15.15
CA ALA A 182 1.49 -5.04 15.57
C ALA A 182 2.32 -5.99 14.69
N ASN A 183 2.97 -5.49 13.64
CA ASN A 183 3.66 -6.32 12.65
C ASN A 183 2.77 -7.43 12.07
N ALA A 184 1.53 -7.13 11.72
CA ALA A 184 0.54 -8.14 11.36
C ALA A 184 -0.33 -7.74 10.16
N VAL A 185 -0.95 -8.74 9.55
CA VAL A 185 -2.07 -8.58 8.62
C VAL A 185 -3.35 -9.02 9.33
N ILE A 186 -4.26 -8.09 9.52
CA ILE A 186 -5.56 -8.30 10.17
C ILE A 186 -6.61 -8.49 9.08
N ARG A 187 -7.41 -9.53 9.19
CA ARG A 187 -8.56 -9.77 8.29
C ARG A 187 -9.84 -9.30 8.98
N ARG A 188 -10.59 -8.45 8.30
CA ARG A 188 -11.97 -8.12 8.63
C ARG A 188 -12.88 -8.76 7.58
N SER A 189 -13.69 -9.74 7.99
CA SER A 189 -14.65 -10.42 7.09
C SER A 189 -15.72 -9.46 6.55
N PRO A 190 -16.47 -9.80 5.50
CA PRO A 190 -17.60 -8.99 5.02
C PRO A 190 -18.66 -8.73 6.11
N SER A 191 -18.82 -9.63 7.08
CA SER A 191 -19.73 -9.47 8.23
C SER A 191 -19.16 -8.63 9.37
N GLY A 192 -17.88 -8.18 9.29
CA GLY A 192 -17.21 -7.39 10.32
C GLY A 192 -16.45 -8.21 11.37
N GLN A 193 -16.37 -9.53 11.24
CA GLN A 193 -15.60 -10.36 12.17
C GLN A 193 -14.08 -10.16 11.92
N LEU A 194 -13.34 -9.95 13.00
CA LEU A 194 -11.89 -9.76 12.98
C LEU A 194 -11.14 -11.09 13.24
N SER A 195 -10.01 -11.24 12.59
CA SER A 195 -9.04 -12.31 12.84
C SER A 195 -7.66 -11.87 12.40
N VAL A 196 -6.61 -12.42 13.00
CA VAL A 196 -5.23 -12.25 12.49
C VAL A 196 -5.03 -13.25 11.36
N LEU A 197 -4.67 -12.74 10.16
CA LEU A 197 -4.28 -13.61 9.05
C LEU A 197 -2.84 -14.10 9.25
N ALA A 198 -1.92 -13.19 9.54
CA ALA A 198 -0.50 -13.49 9.69
C ALA A 198 0.21 -12.46 10.55
N ALA A 199 1.19 -12.90 11.34
CA ALA A 199 2.24 -12.05 11.89
C ALA A 199 3.40 -11.99 10.89
N ILE A 200 3.92 -10.80 10.63
CA ILE A 200 5.05 -10.58 9.73
C ILE A 200 6.34 -10.61 10.57
N PRO A 201 7.26 -11.54 10.30
CA PRO A 201 8.44 -11.68 11.12
C PRO A 201 9.38 -10.48 10.98
N GLY A 202 9.98 -10.08 12.10
CA GLY A 202 11.05 -9.09 12.12
C GLY A 202 12.27 -9.55 11.32
N ILE A 203 13.20 -8.66 11.12
CA ILE A 203 14.47 -8.93 10.44
C ILE A 203 15.61 -9.06 11.44
N PRO A 204 16.68 -9.83 11.14
CA PRO A 204 17.87 -9.83 11.95
C PRO A 204 18.44 -8.42 12.11
N ASN A 205 18.78 -8.04 13.35
CA ASN A 205 19.35 -6.74 13.64
C ASN A 205 20.78 -6.63 13.08
N PRO A 206 21.05 -5.74 12.11
CA PRO A 206 22.38 -5.57 11.53
C PRO A 206 23.32 -4.75 12.42
N THR A 207 22.82 -4.14 13.51
CA THR A 207 23.65 -3.33 14.43
C THR A 207 24.60 -4.23 15.20
N PRO A 208 25.91 -3.92 15.26
CA PRO A 208 26.87 -4.71 16.04
C PRO A 208 26.42 -4.84 17.51
N GLY A 209 26.30 -6.10 17.97
CA GLY A 209 25.83 -6.40 19.34
C GLY A 209 24.31 -6.35 19.53
N GLY A 210 23.53 -6.01 18.50
CA GLY A 210 22.07 -6.06 18.53
C GLY A 210 21.56 -7.50 18.49
N THR A 211 20.92 -7.95 19.56
CA THR A 211 20.41 -9.34 19.69
C THR A 211 18.91 -9.44 19.35
N ALA A 212 18.13 -8.39 19.61
CA ALA A 212 16.71 -8.38 19.29
C ALA A 212 16.47 -8.13 17.79
N PRO A 213 15.53 -8.83 17.16
CA PRO A 213 15.09 -8.52 15.82
C PRO A 213 14.60 -7.07 15.70
N ILE A 214 14.73 -6.48 14.50
CA ILE A 214 14.10 -5.21 14.14
C ILE A 214 12.71 -5.52 13.58
N ASP A 215 11.71 -4.74 13.97
CA ASP A 215 10.33 -4.87 13.49
C ASP A 215 10.25 -4.79 11.97
N ALA A 216 9.31 -5.55 11.39
CA ALA A 216 9.07 -5.52 9.96
C ALA A 216 8.37 -4.23 9.52
N VAL A 217 7.43 -3.74 10.31
CA VAL A 217 6.60 -2.55 10.06
C VAL A 217 5.90 -2.64 8.70
N PRO A 218 4.85 -3.48 8.54
CA PRO A 218 4.10 -3.59 7.29
C PRO A 218 3.36 -2.28 6.98
N THR A 219 3.56 -1.78 5.76
CA THR A 219 3.10 -0.45 5.33
C THR A 219 2.25 -0.46 4.07
N GLY A 220 2.37 -1.47 3.24
CA GLY A 220 1.57 -1.62 2.03
C GLY A 220 1.03 -3.01 1.90
N ILE A 221 -0.18 -3.15 1.35
CA ILE A 221 -0.80 -4.46 1.09
C ILE A 221 -1.62 -4.43 -0.19
N VAL A 222 -1.42 -5.43 -1.06
CA VAL A 222 -2.27 -5.66 -2.24
C VAL A 222 -2.54 -7.15 -2.39
N TYR A 223 -3.67 -7.51 -3.01
CA TYR A 223 -3.98 -8.87 -3.43
C TYR A 223 -3.73 -9.01 -4.93
N ASP A 224 -2.82 -9.93 -5.33
CA ASP A 224 -2.41 -10.10 -6.73
C ASP A 224 -3.30 -11.08 -7.53
N GLY A 225 -4.37 -11.57 -6.92
CA GLY A 225 -5.28 -12.58 -7.47
C GLY A 225 -5.00 -13.99 -6.92
N GLU A 226 -3.85 -14.21 -6.29
CA GLU A 226 -3.44 -15.50 -5.73
C GLU A 226 -3.09 -15.38 -4.24
N LYS A 227 -2.32 -14.35 -3.87
CA LYS A 227 -1.80 -14.08 -2.52
C LYS A 227 -1.76 -12.59 -2.23
N PHE A 228 -1.52 -12.25 -0.99
CA PHE A 228 -1.22 -10.87 -0.60
C PHE A 228 0.28 -10.60 -0.73
N LEU A 229 0.62 -9.42 -1.24
CA LEU A 229 1.96 -8.87 -1.22
C LEU A 229 1.97 -7.72 -0.20
N VAL A 230 2.91 -7.79 0.74
CA VAL A 230 3.02 -6.84 1.87
C VAL A 230 4.39 -6.20 1.85
N SER A 231 4.45 -4.88 1.67
CA SER A 231 5.70 -4.12 1.78
C SER A 231 5.98 -3.68 3.21
N THR A 232 7.26 -3.51 3.55
CA THR A 232 7.69 -3.15 4.91
C THR A 232 8.60 -1.93 4.94
N LEU A 233 8.42 -1.07 5.96
CA LEU A 233 9.31 0.06 6.24
C LEU A 233 10.61 -0.39 6.93
N THR A 234 10.50 -1.31 7.86
CA THR A 234 11.40 -1.71 8.93
C THR A 234 11.42 -0.72 10.12
N GLY A 235 11.65 -1.23 11.32
CA GLY A 235 11.87 -0.42 12.51
C GLY A 235 13.23 0.29 12.53
N PHE A 236 13.41 1.20 13.52
CA PHE A 236 14.68 1.87 13.73
C PHE A 236 15.84 0.85 13.89
N PRO A 237 17.01 1.08 13.31
CA PRO A 237 17.49 2.31 12.66
C PRO A 237 17.21 2.40 11.16
N PHE A 238 16.17 1.77 10.63
CA PHE A 238 15.77 1.79 9.22
C PHE A 238 16.89 1.31 8.27
N PRO A 239 17.43 0.10 8.46
CA PRO A 239 18.63 -0.33 7.78
C PRO A 239 18.45 -0.41 6.26
N GLU A 240 19.37 0.21 5.52
CA GLU A 240 19.34 0.19 4.07
C GLU A 240 19.41 -1.22 3.49
N GLY A 241 18.61 -1.48 2.46
CA GLY A 241 18.56 -2.76 1.77
C GLY A 241 17.90 -3.89 2.58
N LYS A 242 17.27 -3.60 3.72
CA LYS A 242 16.66 -4.63 4.59
C LYS A 242 15.13 -4.66 4.55
N ALA A 243 14.49 -3.64 4.00
CA ALA A 243 13.06 -3.67 3.74
C ALA A 243 12.71 -4.74 2.69
N ARG A 244 11.52 -5.33 2.80
CA ARG A 244 11.10 -6.49 2.02
C ARG A 244 9.69 -6.34 1.48
N ILE A 245 9.40 -7.11 0.46
CA ILE A 245 8.05 -7.50 0.10
C ILE A 245 7.88 -8.94 0.60
N TYR A 246 6.92 -9.15 1.49
CA TYR A 246 6.49 -10.49 1.89
C TYR A 246 5.31 -10.92 1.03
N GLN A 247 5.19 -12.22 0.78
CA GLN A 247 3.96 -12.82 0.28
C GLN A 247 3.29 -13.57 1.42
N VAL A 248 1.98 -13.39 1.52
CA VAL A 248 1.12 -14.01 2.52
C VAL A 248 0.01 -14.77 1.80
N SER A 249 -0.05 -16.08 2.00
CA SER A 249 -1.12 -16.89 1.40
C SER A 249 -2.48 -16.58 2.04
N LYS A 250 -3.56 -17.05 1.45
CA LYS A 250 -4.92 -16.91 2.02
C LYS A 250 -5.08 -17.62 3.35
N GLU A 251 -4.23 -18.60 3.62
CA GLU A 251 -4.17 -19.38 4.86
C GLU A 251 -3.19 -18.76 5.89
N GLY A 252 -2.52 -17.65 5.58
CA GLY A 252 -1.63 -16.94 6.49
C GLY A 252 -0.17 -17.41 6.45
N LEU A 253 0.23 -18.23 5.46
CA LEU A 253 1.64 -18.60 5.33
C LEU A 253 2.46 -17.42 4.80
N VAL A 254 3.51 -17.04 5.54
CA VAL A 254 4.39 -15.91 5.23
C VAL A 254 5.71 -16.40 4.65
N SER A 255 6.14 -15.78 3.56
CA SER A 255 7.51 -15.95 3.03
C SER A 255 7.97 -14.67 2.33
N VAL A 256 9.28 -14.56 2.10
CA VAL A 256 9.83 -13.40 1.39
C VAL A 256 9.55 -13.54 -0.11
N TYR A 257 8.84 -12.56 -0.69
CA TYR A 257 8.69 -12.43 -2.13
C TYR A 257 9.94 -11.82 -2.76
N ARG A 258 10.42 -10.72 -2.16
CA ARG A 258 11.62 -10.00 -2.62
C ARG A 258 12.20 -9.15 -1.49
N ASP A 259 13.53 -9.00 -1.48
CA ASP A 259 14.29 -8.18 -0.53
C ASP A 259 15.15 -7.13 -1.25
N GLY A 260 16.02 -6.45 -0.49
CA GLY A 260 16.96 -5.47 -1.03
C GLY A 260 16.36 -4.07 -1.18
N PHE A 261 15.27 -3.77 -0.50
CA PHE A 261 14.65 -2.43 -0.48
C PHE A 261 15.04 -1.63 0.75
N THR A 262 14.70 -0.34 0.74
CA THR A 262 14.88 0.58 1.86
C THR A 262 13.56 1.29 2.11
N ALA A 263 13.08 1.28 3.36
CA ALA A 263 11.95 2.07 3.85
C ALA A 263 10.75 2.10 2.88
N LEU A 264 10.15 0.95 2.56
CA LEU A 264 8.95 0.90 1.72
C LEU A 264 7.75 1.40 2.51
N VAL A 265 6.90 2.20 1.86
CA VAL A 265 5.70 2.79 2.49
C VAL A 265 4.39 2.41 1.82
N ASP A 266 4.43 1.97 0.57
CA ASP A 266 3.24 1.52 -0.13
C ASP A 266 3.57 0.58 -1.30
N ILE A 267 2.54 -0.11 -1.82
CA ILE A 267 2.63 -1.08 -2.89
C ILE A 267 1.39 -1.02 -3.78
N ALA A 268 1.59 -1.01 -5.08
CA ALA A 268 0.54 -1.17 -6.08
C ALA A 268 0.88 -2.31 -7.04
N LEU A 269 -0.09 -2.77 -7.82
CA LEU A 269 0.17 -3.73 -8.89
C LEU A 269 0.39 -3.00 -10.22
N GLY A 270 1.44 -3.39 -10.93
CA GLY A 270 1.69 -2.98 -12.30
C GLY A 270 0.69 -3.60 -13.30
N PRO A 271 0.80 -3.25 -14.59
CA PRO A 271 -0.08 -3.79 -15.63
C PRO A 271 0.07 -5.30 -15.83
N ASP A 272 1.21 -5.85 -15.47
CA ASP A 272 1.57 -7.26 -15.52
C ASP A 272 1.31 -8.00 -14.20
N ASN A 273 0.52 -7.39 -13.32
CA ASN A 273 0.17 -7.89 -11.97
C ASN A 273 1.37 -8.08 -11.02
N ARG A 274 2.52 -7.46 -11.34
CA ARG A 274 3.72 -7.49 -10.49
C ARG A 274 3.77 -6.27 -9.58
N PRO A 275 4.41 -6.37 -8.39
CA PRO A 275 4.46 -5.27 -7.45
C PRO A 275 5.27 -4.09 -7.98
N VAL A 276 4.72 -2.90 -7.78
CA VAL A 276 5.35 -1.61 -7.90
C VAL A 276 5.34 -0.98 -6.50
N VAL A 277 6.51 -0.81 -5.92
CA VAL A 277 6.66 -0.34 -4.54
C VAL A 277 7.16 1.08 -4.49
N LEU A 278 6.77 1.76 -3.42
CA LEU A 278 7.14 3.14 -3.13
C LEU A 278 8.12 3.15 -1.96
N GLN A 279 9.35 3.61 -2.19
CA GLN A 279 10.31 3.90 -1.14
C GLN A 279 10.08 5.32 -0.63
N PHE A 280 9.98 5.48 0.69
CA PHE A 280 9.79 6.77 1.35
C PHE A 280 10.99 7.68 1.16
N ALA A 281 12.15 7.24 1.63
CA ALA A 281 13.42 7.93 1.50
C ALA A 281 14.59 7.02 1.92
N ALA A 282 15.81 7.47 1.68
CA ALA A 282 16.99 6.87 2.27
C ALA A 282 17.18 7.40 3.70
N PRO A 283 17.60 6.57 4.67
CA PRO A 283 17.98 7.03 5.99
C PRO A 283 19.23 7.92 5.90
N GLY A 284 19.31 8.91 6.78
CA GLY A 284 20.41 9.85 6.85
C GLY A 284 20.70 10.26 8.29
N PRO A 285 21.78 11.03 8.54
CA PRO A 285 22.20 11.41 9.88
C PRO A 285 21.17 12.23 10.68
N GLN A 286 20.26 12.89 10.01
CA GLN A 286 19.21 13.73 10.61
C GLN A 286 17.80 13.21 10.36
N GLY A 287 17.64 11.89 10.15
CA GLY A 287 16.41 11.25 9.77
C GLY A 287 16.38 10.85 8.30
N PHE A 288 15.24 10.95 7.64
CA PHE A 288 15.10 10.58 6.22
C PHE A 288 15.56 11.71 5.29
N ALA A 289 16.39 11.37 4.31
CA ALA A 289 16.95 12.32 3.34
C ALA A 289 15.84 12.83 2.38
N PRO A 290 15.66 14.14 2.20
CA PRO A 290 14.69 14.66 1.24
C PRO A 290 15.04 14.26 -0.19
N SER A 291 14.03 14.17 -1.05
CA SER A 291 14.17 13.85 -2.49
C SER A 291 14.94 12.55 -2.79
N SER A 292 14.92 11.59 -1.87
CA SER A 292 15.54 10.26 -2.05
C SER A 292 14.50 9.14 -2.20
N GLY A 293 13.22 9.48 -2.25
CA GLY A 293 12.14 8.53 -2.54
C GLY A 293 12.18 8.03 -3.99
N ARG A 294 11.69 6.82 -4.20
CA ARG A 294 11.69 6.18 -5.52
C ARG A 294 10.53 5.23 -5.74
N ILE A 295 10.20 5.01 -6.99
CA ILE A 295 9.27 3.97 -7.44
C ILE A 295 10.09 2.84 -8.04
N THR A 296 9.85 1.60 -7.59
CA THR A 296 10.56 0.40 -8.06
C THR A 296 9.56 -0.67 -8.47
N ARG A 297 9.67 -1.17 -9.70
CA ARG A 297 8.98 -2.39 -10.12
C ARG A 297 9.81 -3.60 -9.69
N SER A 298 9.15 -4.59 -9.13
CA SER A 298 9.82 -5.78 -8.62
C SER A 298 9.28 -7.06 -9.26
N THR A 299 10.18 -7.98 -9.47
CA THR A 299 9.90 -9.38 -9.84
C THR A 299 10.54 -10.27 -8.81
N THR A 300 10.31 -11.57 -8.86
CA THR A 300 11.01 -12.55 -8.00
C THR A 300 12.53 -12.58 -8.22
N SER A 301 13.01 -12.07 -9.36
CA SER A 301 14.43 -12.10 -9.74
C SER A 301 15.10 -10.73 -9.78
N GLN A 302 14.35 -9.63 -9.96
CA GLN A 302 14.94 -8.32 -10.23
C GLN A 302 14.11 -7.17 -9.64
N ASN A 303 14.80 -6.13 -9.15
CA ASN A 303 14.26 -4.82 -8.83
C ASN A 303 14.67 -3.83 -9.92
N THR A 304 13.72 -3.09 -10.49
CA THR A 304 13.97 -2.08 -11.52
C THR A 304 13.40 -0.75 -11.06
N VAL A 305 14.27 0.24 -10.86
CA VAL A 305 13.87 1.60 -10.52
C VAL A 305 13.21 2.25 -11.73
N LEU A 306 11.99 2.75 -11.56
CA LEU A 306 11.19 3.43 -12.57
C LEU A 306 11.34 4.96 -12.48
N LEU A 307 11.42 5.49 -11.27
CA LEU A 307 11.53 6.92 -10.99
C LEU A 307 12.26 7.14 -9.66
N GLU A 308 13.10 8.16 -9.61
CA GLU A 308 13.83 8.64 -8.41
C GLU A 308 13.57 10.12 -8.16
N GLY A 309 14.03 10.62 -7.02
CA GLY A 309 13.98 12.04 -6.69
C GLY A 309 12.64 12.49 -6.09
N LEU A 310 11.80 11.58 -5.62
CA LEU A 310 10.54 11.92 -4.96
C LEU A 310 10.81 12.41 -3.52
N ASN A 311 10.09 13.46 -3.11
CA ASN A 311 10.24 14.04 -1.79
C ASN A 311 9.23 13.45 -0.80
N LEU A 312 9.70 12.54 0.05
CA LEU A 312 8.92 11.82 1.07
C LEU A 312 7.56 11.34 0.52
N PRO A 313 7.55 10.52 -0.54
CA PRO A 313 6.29 9.98 -1.08
C PRO A 313 5.68 8.99 -0.08
N ALA A 314 4.36 8.98 0.08
CA ALA A 314 3.69 8.17 1.09
C ALA A 314 2.69 7.15 0.55
N GLY A 315 1.99 7.45 -0.55
CA GLY A 315 1.01 6.56 -1.15
C GLY A 315 1.13 6.47 -2.67
N ILE A 316 0.81 5.30 -3.25
CA ILE A 316 0.79 5.05 -4.68
C ILE A 316 -0.48 4.32 -5.10
N ALA A 317 -1.21 4.85 -6.07
CA ALA A 317 -2.32 4.12 -6.69
C ALA A 317 -2.23 4.13 -8.22
N ARG A 318 -2.55 2.99 -8.81
CA ARG A 318 -2.57 2.86 -10.26
C ARG A 318 -3.79 3.59 -10.84
N ARG A 319 -3.53 4.49 -11.80
CA ARG A 319 -4.55 5.17 -12.59
C ARG A 319 -4.92 4.40 -13.84
N SER A 320 -3.94 3.90 -14.57
CA SER A 320 -4.10 3.17 -15.82
C SER A 320 -2.95 2.16 -16.01
N LEU A 321 -2.87 1.54 -17.18
CA LEU A 321 -1.81 0.55 -17.47
C LEU A 321 -0.39 1.07 -17.24
N ARG A 322 -0.12 2.38 -17.43
CA ARG A 322 1.24 2.94 -17.32
C ARG A 322 1.31 4.21 -16.50
N SER A 323 0.25 4.54 -15.73
CA SER A 323 0.27 5.74 -14.92
C SER A 323 -0.21 5.50 -13.50
N TYR A 324 0.38 6.26 -12.58
CA TYR A 324 0.10 6.21 -11.15
C TYR A 324 -0.16 7.62 -10.64
N TYR A 325 -0.87 7.69 -9.54
CA TYR A 325 -0.84 8.86 -8.66
C TYR A 325 0.02 8.54 -7.45
N VAL A 326 0.78 9.53 -7.00
CA VAL A 326 1.68 9.42 -5.85
C VAL A 326 1.49 10.64 -4.96
N THR A 327 1.29 10.42 -3.67
CA THR A 327 1.30 11.51 -2.68
C THR A 327 2.74 11.88 -2.32
N SER A 328 3.03 13.18 -2.22
CA SER A 328 4.25 13.73 -1.65
C SER A 328 3.89 14.38 -0.33
N LEU A 329 4.20 13.68 0.78
CA LEU A 329 3.83 14.07 2.14
C LEU A 329 4.39 15.45 2.50
N ALA A 330 5.69 15.64 2.25
CA ALA A 330 6.39 16.87 2.60
C ALA A 330 6.00 18.07 1.74
N ASP A 331 5.64 17.84 0.47
CA ASP A 331 5.30 18.94 -0.46
C ASP A 331 3.80 19.28 -0.44
N GLY A 332 2.97 18.52 0.27
CA GLY A 332 1.52 18.72 0.26
C GLY A 332 0.89 18.55 -1.12
N LYS A 333 1.34 17.55 -1.88
CA LYS A 333 0.98 17.36 -3.30
C LYS A 333 0.55 15.95 -3.63
N VAL A 334 -0.21 15.83 -4.73
CA VAL A 334 -0.34 14.60 -5.50
C VAL A 334 0.35 14.79 -6.84
N LEU A 335 1.20 13.85 -7.20
CA LEU A 335 1.89 13.77 -8.48
C LEU A 335 1.17 12.78 -9.39
N ARG A 336 1.13 13.08 -10.70
CA ARG A 336 0.80 12.14 -11.75
C ARG A 336 2.09 11.62 -12.37
N VAL A 337 2.24 10.31 -12.34
CA VAL A 337 3.43 9.60 -12.81
C VAL A 337 3.06 8.78 -14.04
N GLU A 338 3.71 9.03 -15.16
CA GLU A 338 3.40 8.42 -16.46
C GLU A 338 4.61 8.38 -17.41
#